data_4cc6086eabc50eee9e5566bcee2821d1
#
_entry.id   4cc6086eabc50eee9e5566bcee2821d1
#
_cell.length_a   1.000
_cell.length_b   1.000
_cell.length_c   1.000
_cell.angle_alpha   90.00
_cell.angle_beta   90.00
_cell.angle_gamma   90.00
#
_symmetry.space_group_name_H-M   'P 1'
#
loop_
_entity.id
_entity.type
_entity.pdbx_description
1 polymer ?
#
loop_
_entity_poly.entity_id
_entity_poly.type
_entity_poly.pdbx_seq_one_letter_code
_entity_poly.pdbx_strand_id
1 'polypeptide(L)'
;MTSKGPRVLIAESQLPTRQGIRLVLQRNGFEVCAEAADANAALRAALRERPALCLVDARLPGGAIRAVGRIAARVPETEVVVLTDAANESELLEALRAGASGYLQKNLKPEALARALHSALRGEAAFPRALLGPVVEEIRARHERRRLRLPGRPAVELSRRESEVLDLLRRGLATAEIAERLDISPVTVRRHVGLLLRKLGVPDRAAALRLLERSES
;
A
#
# COMPACT_ATOMS: atom_id res chain seq x y z
N MET A 1 15.66 -27.12 -25.57
CA MET A 1 14.40 -26.64 -24.97
C MET A 1 14.68 -25.23 -24.46
N THR A 2 14.27 -24.21 -25.21
CA THR A 2 14.39 -22.81 -24.76
C THR A 2 13.47 -22.63 -23.56
N SER A 3 14.06 -22.46 -22.38
CA SER A 3 13.31 -22.09 -21.17
C SER A 3 12.57 -20.79 -21.45
N LYS A 4 11.24 -20.83 -21.52
CA LYS A 4 10.43 -19.62 -21.59
C LYS A 4 10.71 -18.81 -20.32
N GLY A 5 11.00 -17.53 -20.49
CA GLY A 5 11.26 -16.60 -19.40
C GLY A 5 10.04 -16.43 -18.47
N PRO A 6 10.20 -15.71 -17.33
CA PRO A 6 9.11 -15.44 -16.43
C PRO A 6 7.93 -14.76 -17.12
N ARG A 7 6.71 -15.25 -16.88
CA ARG A 7 5.48 -14.72 -17.48
C ARG A 7 5.05 -13.43 -16.79
N VAL A 8 4.80 -12.39 -17.58
CA VAL A 8 4.45 -11.05 -17.10
C VAL A 8 3.13 -10.57 -17.70
N LEU A 9 2.25 -10.04 -16.85
CA LEU A 9 1.08 -9.26 -17.22
C LEU A 9 1.42 -7.77 -17.14
N ILE A 10 1.08 -7.01 -18.20
CA ILE A 10 1.22 -5.55 -18.23
C ILE A 10 -0.16 -4.91 -18.11
N ALA A 11 -0.39 -4.14 -17.03
CA ALA A 11 -1.60 -3.34 -16.81
C ALA A 11 -1.28 -1.85 -16.97
N GLU A 12 -1.43 -1.32 -18.18
CA GLU A 12 -1.14 0.05 -18.58
C GLU A 12 -2.18 0.50 -19.62
N SER A 13 -2.81 1.66 -19.40
CA SER A 13 -3.87 2.15 -20.27
C SER A 13 -3.35 2.76 -21.56
N GLN A 14 -2.19 3.42 -21.51
CA GLN A 14 -1.60 4.10 -22.66
C GLN A 14 -0.90 3.11 -23.59
N LEU A 15 -1.42 2.93 -24.80
CA LEU A 15 -0.89 1.98 -25.77
C LEU A 15 0.60 2.17 -26.10
N PRO A 16 1.11 3.40 -26.35
CA PRO A 16 2.55 3.59 -26.64
C PRO A 16 3.44 3.16 -25.45
N THR A 17 3.07 3.52 -24.23
CA THR A 17 3.79 3.15 -23.02
C THR A 17 3.77 1.63 -22.80
N ARG A 18 2.62 0.99 -22.98
CA ARG A 18 2.46 -0.46 -22.87
C ARG A 18 3.31 -1.21 -23.87
N GLN A 19 3.36 -0.74 -25.12
CA GLN A 19 4.22 -1.33 -26.16
C GLN A 19 5.72 -1.14 -25.84
N GLY A 20 6.11 0.02 -25.34
CA GLY A 20 7.48 0.28 -24.89
C GLY A 20 7.91 -0.67 -23.78
N ILE A 21 7.08 -0.85 -22.74
CA ILE A 21 7.31 -1.80 -21.65
C ILE A 21 7.42 -3.23 -22.21
N ARG A 22 6.52 -3.63 -23.09
CA ARG A 22 6.56 -4.96 -23.75
C ARG A 22 7.90 -5.22 -24.42
N LEU A 23 8.39 -4.29 -25.25
CA LEU A 23 9.67 -4.43 -25.94
C LEU A 23 10.84 -4.57 -24.97
N VAL A 24 10.85 -3.76 -23.89
CA VAL A 24 11.88 -3.85 -22.85
C VAL A 24 11.86 -5.23 -22.19
N LEU A 25 10.69 -5.72 -21.81
CA LEU A 25 10.54 -7.01 -21.15
C LEU A 25 11.00 -8.17 -22.05
N GLN A 26 10.55 -8.19 -23.30
CA GLN A 26 10.90 -9.25 -24.25
C GLN A 26 12.41 -9.31 -24.53
N ARG A 27 13.06 -8.15 -24.66
CA ARG A 27 14.52 -8.06 -24.86
C ARG A 27 15.33 -8.53 -23.65
N ASN A 28 14.71 -8.52 -22.46
CA ASN A 28 15.35 -8.93 -21.20
C ASN A 28 14.86 -10.29 -20.68
N GLY A 29 14.32 -11.13 -21.56
CA GLY A 29 14.03 -12.53 -21.27
C GLY A 29 12.70 -12.79 -20.57
N PHE A 30 11.78 -11.82 -20.52
CA PHE A 30 10.43 -12.03 -20.01
C PHE A 30 9.45 -12.41 -21.13
N GLU A 31 8.47 -13.24 -20.80
CA GLU A 31 7.33 -13.57 -21.67
C GLU A 31 6.12 -12.71 -21.28
N VAL A 32 5.70 -11.76 -22.13
CA VAL A 32 4.47 -11.02 -21.89
C VAL A 32 3.28 -11.91 -22.25
N CYS A 33 2.60 -12.43 -21.25
CA CYS A 33 1.49 -13.38 -21.40
C CYS A 33 0.13 -12.69 -21.54
N ALA A 34 -0.02 -11.45 -21.06
CA ALA A 34 -1.26 -10.68 -21.22
C ALA A 34 -1.01 -9.17 -21.09
N GLU A 35 -1.96 -8.40 -21.60
CA GLU A 35 -2.04 -6.96 -21.47
C GLU A 35 -3.43 -6.54 -21.02
N ALA A 36 -3.52 -5.46 -20.24
CA ALA A 36 -4.76 -4.90 -19.75
C ALA A 36 -4.71 -3.37 -19.77
N ALA A 37 -5.82 -2.73 -20.05
CA ALA A 37 -5.93 -1.28 -20.08
C ALA A 37 -6.66 -0.69 -18.86
N ASP A 38 -7.23 -1.55 -18.00
CA ASP A 38 -7.95 -1.16 -16.79
C ASP A 38 -7.81 -2.22 -15.68
N ALA A 39 -8.19 -1.83 -14.46
CA ALA A 39 -8.07 -2.67 -13.26
C ALA A 39 -8.89 -3.98 -13.31
N ASN A 40 -10.07 -3.97 -13.95
CA ASN A 40 -10.90 -5.16 -14.04
C ASN A 40 -10.34 -6.13 -15.09
N ALA A 41 -9.88 -5.62 -16.24
CA ALA A 41 -9.19 -6.41 -17.25
C ALA A 41 -7.90 -7.03 -16.69
N ALA A 42 -7.12 -6.27 -15.92
CA ALA A 42 -5.91 -6.75 -15.26
C ALA A 42 -6.20 -7.93 -14.31
N LEU A 43 -7.22 -7.80 -13.45
CA LEU A 43 -7.60 -8.89 -12.56
C LEU A 43 -8.07 -10.14 -13.33
N ARG A 44 -8.91 -9.98 -14.36
CA ARG A 44 -9.37 -11.13 -15.18
C ARG A 44 -8.18 -11.83 -15.85
N ALA A 45 -7.23 -11.05 -16.40
CA ALA A 45 -6.02 -11.58 -17.01
C ALA A 45 -5.13 -12.30 -15.99
N ALA A 46 -4.91 -11.72 -14.79
CA ALA A 46 -4.14 -12.35 -13.72
C ALA A 46 -4.74 -13.69 -13.29
N LEU A 47 -6.05 -13.77 -13.10
CA LEU A 47 -6.74 -15.01 -12.73
C LEU A 47 -6.63 -16.10 -13.80
N ARG A 48 -6.67 -15.73 -15.07
CA ARG A 48 -6.59 -16.67 -16.19
C ARG A 48 -5.17 -17.15 -16.45
N GLU A 49 -4.24 -16.20 -16.49
CA GLU A 49 -2.85 -16.45 -16.93
C GLU A 49 -1.93 -16.88 -15.79
N ARG A 50 -2.27 -16.55 -14.54
CA ARG A 50 -1.43 -16.77 -13.36
C ARG A 50 0.03 -16.39 -13.64
N PRO A 51 0.31 -15.11 -13.96
CA PRO A 51 1.66 -14.68 -14.29
C PRO A 51 2.55 -14.72 -13.07
N ALA A 52 3.86 -14.89 -13.28
CA ALA A 52 4.82 -14.74 -12.20
C ALA A 52 4.93 -13.28 -11.70
N LEU A 53 4.67 -12.33 -12.61
CA LEU A 53 4.75 -10.90 -12.31
C LEU A 53 3.60 -10.13 -12.97
N CYS A 54 3.07 -9.14 -12.27
CA CYS A 54 2.11 -8.17 -12.79
C CYS A 54 2.67 -6.75 -12.65
N LEU A 55 2.83 -6.04 -13.77
CA LEU A 55 3.17 -4.61 -13.77
C LEU A 55 1.88 -3.80 -13.82
N VAL A 56 1.69 -2.89 -12.87
CA VAL A 56 0.47 -2.08 -12.75
C VAL A 56 0.84 -0.60 -12.82
N ASP A 57 0.32 0.13 -13.79
CA ASP A 57 0.43 1.58 -13.83
C ASP A 57 -0.27 2.21 -12.63
N ALA A 58 0.40 3.12 -11.92
CA ALA A 58 -0.15 3.85 -10.78
C ALA A 58 -1.44 4.63 -11.12
N ARG A 59 -1.59 5.03 -12.38
CA ARG A 59 -2.77 5.74 -12.91
C ARG A 59 -3.73 4.83 -13.68
N LEU A 60 -3.69 3.52 -13.43
CA LEU A 60 -4.54 2.58 -14.14
C LEU A 60 -6.05 2.89 -13.92
N PRO A 61 -6.85 3.04 -14.98
CA PRO A 61 -8.29 3.22 -14.89
C PRO A 61 -8.96 2.14 -14.05
N GLY A 62 -9.89 2.53 -13.20
CA GLY A 62 -10.54 1.63 -12.26
C GLY A 62 -9.79 1.44 -10.94
N GLY A 63 -8.63 2.13 -10.74
CA GLY A 63 -7.87 2.23 -9.51
C GLY A 63 -6.76 1.20 -9.39
N ALA A 64 -5.51 1.67 -9.49
CA ALA A 64 -4.30 0.85 -9.41
C ALA A 64 -4.19 0.11 -8.08
N ILE A 65 -4.31 0.81 -6.96
CA ILE A 65 -4.20 0.22 -5.60
C ILE A 65 -5.26 -0.86 -5.37
N ARG A 66 -6.48 -0.65 -5.89
CA ARG A 66 -7.54 -1.67 -5.82
C ARG A 66 -7.20 -2.89 -6.69
N ALA A 67 -6.61 -2.69 -7.87
CA ALA A 67 -6.15 -3.80 -8.73
C ALA A 67 -5.04 -4.59 -8.03
N VAL A 68 -4.04 -3.92 -7.47
CA VAL A 68 -2.96 -4.53 -6.67
C VAL A 68 -3.54 -5.41 -5.56
N GLY A 69 -4.40 -4.86 -4.70
CA GLY A 69 -4.98 -5.60 -3.58
C GLY A 69 -5.81 -6.82 -4.01
N ARG A 70 -6.58 -6.69 -5.10
CA ARG A 70 -7.39 -7.80 -5.63
C ARG A 70 -6.54 -8.89 -6.27
N ILE A 71 -5.45 -8.54 -6.96
CA ILE A 71 -4.52 -9.51 -7.56
C ILE A 71 -3.75 -10.22 -6.46
N ALA A 72 -3.11 -9.49 -5.54
CA ALA A 72 -2.35 -10.08 -4.43
C ALA A 72 -3.19 -11.03 -3.56
N ALA A 73 -4.47 -10.71 -3.32
CA ALA A 73 -5.36 -11.57 -2.53
C ALA A 73 -5.83 -12.84 -3.27
N ARG A 74 -5.96 -12.79 -4.60
CA ARG A 74 -6.56 -13.88 -5.38
C ARG A 74 -5.55 -14.73 -6.17
N VAL A 75 -4.37 -14.18 -6.41
CA VAL A 75 -3.26 -14.83 -7.11
C VAL A 75 -1.98 -14.56 -6.31
N PRO A 76 -1.87 -15.11 -5.09
CA PRO A 76 -0.78 -14.78 -4.16
C PRO A 76 0.61 -15.20 -4.65
N GLU A 77 0.68 -16.05 -5.65
CA GLU A 77 1.93 -16.43 -6.33
C GLU A 77 2.43 -15.37 -7.34
N THR A 78 1.62 -14.36 -7.65
CA THR A 78 1.98 -13.27 -8.57
C THR A 78 2.63 -12.12 -7.81
N GLU A 79 3.85 -11.80 -8.13
CA GLU A 79 4.51 -10.57 -7.66
C GLU A 79 3.89 -9.35 -8.35
N VAL A 80 3.49 -8.34 -7.59
CA VAL A 80 2.86 -7.15 -8.15
C VAL A 80 3.76 -5.94 -7.98
N VAL A 81 4.18 -5.34 -9.10
CA VAL A 81 5.03 -4.15 -9.12
C VAL A 81 4.26 -2.97 -9.71
N VAL A 82 4.18 -1.89 -8.97
CA VAL A 82 3.56 -0.64 -9.42
C VAL A 82 4.57 0.19 -10.20
N LEU A 83 4.17 0.71 -11.37
CA LEU A 83 4.94 1.65 -12.18
C LEU A 83 4.33 3.04 -12.09
N THR A 84 5.13 4.05 -11.76
CA THR A 84 4.70 5.45 -11.66
C THR A 84 5.57 6.39 -12.50
N ASP A 85 5.04 7.54 -12.88
CA ASP A 85 5.85 8.58 -13.55
C ASP A 85 6.70 9.36 -12.53
N ALA A 86 6.17 9.57 -11.31
CA ALA A 86 6.86 10.29 -10.25
C ALA A 86 6.74 9.53 -8.93
N ALA A 87 7.88 9.33 -8.27
CA ALA A 87 7.90 8.66 -6.96
C ALA A 87 7.18 9.51 -5.92
N ASN A 88 6.23 8.89 -5.20
CA ASN A 88 5.42 9.50 -4.16
C ASN A 88 5.35 8.57 -2.95
N GLU A 89 5.66 9.11 -1.76
CA GLU A 89 5.68 8.34 -0.52
C GLU A 89 4.31 7.77 -0.15
N SER A 90 3.26 8.58 -0.24
CA SER A 90 1.90 8.13 0.11
C SER A 90 1.42 7.01 -0.80
N GLU A 91 1.68 7.14 -2.10
CA GLU A 91 1.33 6.14 -3.10
C GLU A 91 2.13 4.83 -2.91
N LEU A 92 3.42 4.92 -2.60
CA LEU A 92 4.24 3.77 -2.24
C LEU A 92 3.66 3.03 -1.05
N LEU A 93 3.35 3.74 0.05
CA LEU A 93 2.82 3.12 1.27
C LEU A 93 1.43 2.50 1.03
N GLU A 94 0.59 3.11 0.20
CA GLU A 94 -0.69 2.53 -0.20
C GLU A 94 -0.51 1.26 -1.03
N ALA A 95 0.43 1.27 -1.99
CA ALA A 95 0.75 0.11 -2.81
C ALA A 95 1.28 -1.07 -1.96
N LEU A 96 2.19 -0.79 -1.02
CA LEU A 96 2.71 -1.79 -0.07
C LEU A 96 1.61 -2.38 0.83
N ARG A 97 0.72 -1.53 1.36
CA ARG A 97 -0.41 -1.99 2.18
C ARG A 97 -1.38 -2.85 1.38
N ALA A 98 -1.50 -2.60 0.08
CA ALA A 98 -2.31 -3.40 -0.82
C ALA A 98 -1.65 -4.72 -1.24
N GLY A 99 -0.36 -4.92 -0.95
CA GLY A 99 0.38 -6.14 -1.25
C GLY A 99 1.30 -6.05 -2.46
N ALA A 100 1.71 -4.84 -2.88
CA ALA A 100 2.73 -4.70 -3.91
C ALA A 100 4.10 -5.12 -3.36
N SER A 101 4.86 -5.87 -4.16
CA SER A 101 6.24 -6.27 -3.90
C SER A 101 7.27 -5.29 -4.47
N GLY A 102 6.82 -4.33 -5.29
CA GLY A 102 7.68 -3.31 -5.86
C GLY A 102 6.92 -2.03 -6.25
N TYR A 103 7.67 -0.93 -6.28
CA TYR A 103 7.19 0.39 -6.73
C TYR A 103 8.33 1.09 -7.45
N LEU A 104 8.22 1.26 -8.77
CA LEU A 104 9.28 1.71 -9.64
C LEU A 104 8.83 2.89 -10.49
N GLN A 105 9.79 3.73 -10.88
CA GLN A 105 9.52 4.82 -11.82
C GLN A 105 9.64 4.32 -13.26
N LYS A 106 8.75 4.81 -14.15
CA LYS A 106 8.73 4.48 -15.59
C LYS A 106 9.97 5.01 -16.34
N ASN A 107 10.68 6.01 -15.78
CA ASN A 107 11.88 6.61 -16.37
C ASN A 107 13.18 5.82 -16.12
N LEU A 108 13.09 4.64 -15.52
CA LEU A 108 14.24 3.75 -15.36
C LEU A 108 14.80 3.32 -16.72
N LYS A 109 16.13 3.20 -16.78
CA LYS A 109 16.78 2.56 -17.94
C LYS A 109 16.24 1.13 -18.09
N PRO A 110 16.08 0.62 -19.35
CA PRO A 110 15.55 -0.72 -19.62
C PRO A 110 16.19 -1.84 -18.79
N GLU A 111 17.53 -1.79 -18.69
CA GLU A 111 18.28 -2.82 -17.93
C GLU A 111 18.07 -2.71 -16.42
N ALA A 112 17.86 -1.49 -15.92
CA ALA A 112 17.56 -1.27 -14.50
C ALA A 112 16.15 -1.76 -14.14
N LEU A 113 15.17 -1.51 -15.01
CA LEU A 113 13.82 -2.06 -14.88
C LEU A 113 13.87 -3.60 -14.83
N ALA A 114 14.53 -4.22 -15.81
CA ALA A 114 14.62 -5.67 -15.88
C ALA A 114 15.28 -6.27 -14.63
N ARG A 115 16.39 -5.69 -14.14
CA ARG A 115 17.04 -6.14 -12.91
C ARG A 115 16.10 -6.03 -11.69
N ALA A 116 15.39 -4.91 -11.56
CA ALA A 116 14.46 -4.73 -10.46
C ALA A 116 13.32 -5.75 -10.48
N LEU A 117 12.81 -6.10 -11.67
CA LEU A 117 11.77 -7.12 -11.82
C LEU A 117 12.29 -8.53 -11.51
N HIS A 118 13.53 -8.86 -11.91
CA HIS A 118 14.16 -10.11 -11.49
C HIS A 118 14.38 -10.17 -9.97
N SER A 119 14.73 -9.04 -9.33
CA SER A 119 14.82 -8.95 -7.87
C SER A 119 13.45 -9.20 -7.20
N ALA A 120 12.37 -8.59 -7.70
CA ALA A 120 11.03 -8.85 -7.21
C ALA A 120 10.65 -10.35 -7.29
N LEU A 121 10.96 -11.01 -8.39
CA LEU A 121 10.73 -12.47 -8.56
C LEU A 121 11.52 -13.35 -7.59
N ARG A 122 12.59 -12.84 -6.99
CA ARG A 122 13.35 -13.53 -5.92
C ARG A 122 12.85 -13.18 -4.51
N GLY A 123 11.77 -12.40 -4.41
CA GLY A 123 11.25 -11.91 -3.13
C GLY A 123 12.05 -10.73 -2.55
N GLU A 124 12.96 -10.13 -3.35
CA GLU A 124 13.68 -8.92 -2.97
C GLU A 124 12.81 -7.68 -3.24
N ALA A 125 12.78 -6.74 -2.31
CA ALA A 125 11.98 -5.53 -2.48
C ALA A 125 12.52 -4.62 -3.60
N ALA A 126 11.68 -4.24 -4.55
CA ALA A 126 12.02 -3.40 -5.68
C ALA A 126 11.49 -1.96 -5.46
N PHE A 127 12.23 -1.13 -4.69
CA PHE A 127 11.85 0.25 -4.36
C PHE A 127 12.97 1.24 -4.67
N PRO A 128 12.65 2.52 -5.00
CA PRO A 128 13.63 3.59 -5.04
C PRO A 128 14.31 3.78 -3.69
N ARG A 129 15.64 3.86 -3.66
CA ARG A 129 16.40 4.05 -2.42
C ARG A 129 15.96 5.28 -1.62
N ALA A 130 15.56 6.34 -2.29
CA ALA A 130 15.07 7.57 -1.66
C ALA A 130 13.80 7.35 -0.82
N LEU A 131 13.02 6.30 -1.08
CA LEU A 131 11.79 5.98 -0.37
C LEU A 131 11.94 4.85 0.67
N LEU A 132 13.17 4.38 0.93
CA LEU A 132 13.42 3.36 1.96
C LEU A 132 13.15 3.89 3.38
N GLY A 133 13.45 5.16 3.64
CA GLY A 133 13.16 5.80 4.93
C GLY A 133 11.68 5.69 5.31
N PRO A 134 10.74 6.18 4.48
CA PRO A 134 9.30 6.01 4.68
C PRO A 134 8.85 4.56 4.89
N VAL A 135 9.41 3.60 4.16
CA VAL A 135 9.09 2.17 4.34
C VAL A 135 9.53 1.68 5.73
N VAL A 136 10.72 2.04 6.16
CA VAL A 136 11.22 1.68 7.51
C VAL A 136 10.37 2.31 8.60
N GLU A 137 9.98 3.57 8.44
CA GLU A 137 9.08 4.25 9.39
C GLU A 137 7.68 3.60 9.43
N GLU A 138 7.12 3.18 8.30
CA GLU A 138 5.86 2.44 8.27
C GLU A 138 5.97 1.08 8.98
N ILE A 139 7.09 0.35 8.79
CA ILE A 139 7.35 -0.91 9.49
C ILE A 139 7.46 -0.66 11.00
N ARG A 140 8.20 0.35 11.44
CA ARG A 140 8.29 0.74 12.86
C ARG A 140 6.93 1.11 13.42
N ALA A 141 6.16 1.93 12.70
CA ALA A 141 4.82 2.33 13.10
C ALA A 141 3.86 1.13 13.22
N ARG A 142 4.05 0.07 12.42
CA ARG A 142 3.28 -1.18 12.56
C ARG A 142 3.66 -1.98 13.81
N HIS A 143 4.94 -2.02 14.17
CA HIS A 143 5.40 -2.66 15.41
C HIS A 143 4.97 -1.89 16.67
N GLU A 144 4.82 -0.56 16.56
CA GLU A 144 4.35 0.32 17.63
C GLU A 144 2.80 0.40 17.72
N ARG A 145 2.06 -0.43 16.99
CA ARG A 145 0.60 -0.47 17.09
C ARG A 145 0.20 -0.99 18.46
N ARG A 146 -0.37 -0.11 19.26
CA ARG A 146 -0.97 -0.47 20.55
C ARG A 146 -2.25 -1.27 20.31
N ARG A 147 -2.29 -2.49 20.83
CA ARG A 147 -3.53 -3.27 20.92
C ARG A 147 -4.30 -2.85 22.15
N LEU A 148 -5.40 -2.14 21.94
CA LEU A 148 -6.33 -1.77 23.00
C LEU A 148 -7.34 -2.91 23.20
N ARG A 149 -7.30 -3.55 24.36
CA ARG A 149 -8.30 -4.55 24.76
C ARG A 149 -9.49 -3.83 25.40
N LEU A 150 -10.67 -4.08 24.90
CA LEU A 150 -11.92 -3.52 25.40
C LEU A 150 -12.77 -4.66 25.96
N PRO A 151 -13.42 -4.50 27.14
CA PRO A 151 -14.29 -5.52 27.73
C PRO A 151 -15.41 -5.92 26.76
N GLY A 152 -15.55 -7.24 26.49
CA GLY A 152 -16.59 -7.76 25.62
C GLY A 152 -16.48 -7.44 24.14
N ARG A 153 -15.32 -6.94 23.67
CA ARG A 153 -15.08 -6.58 22.25
C ARG A 153 -13.74 -7.13 21.76
N PRO A 154 -13.59 -7.35 20.42
CA PRO A 154 -12.29 -7.68 19.85
C PRO A 154 -11.29 -6.55 20.11
N ALA A 155 -10.01 -6.93 20.26
CA ALA A 155 -8.93 -5.95 20.45
C ALA A 155 -8.84 -4.99 19.27
N VAL A 156 -8.74 -3.70 19.52
CA VAL A 156 -8.65 -2.64 18.51
C VAL A 156 -7.20 -2.25 18.32
N GLU A 157 -6.71 -2.32 17.08
CA GLU A 157 -5.36 -1.88 16.73
C GLU A 157 -5.34 -0.38 16.44
N LEU A 158 -4.59 0.36 17.24
CA LEU A 158 -4.36 1.79 17.08
C LEU A 158 -2.98 2.02 16.45
N SER A 159 -2.91 2.90 15.46
CA SER A 159 -1.62 3.42 15.00
C SER A 159 -0.97 4.26 16.12
N ARG A 160 0.35 4.48 16.03
CA ARG A 160 1.06 5.36 16.96
C ARG A 160 0.35 6.71 17.13
N ARG A 161 -0.03 7.36 16.02
CA ARG A 161 -0.68 8.67 16.04
C ARG A 161 -2.08 8.62 16.67
N GLU A 162 -2.84 7.57 16.44
CA GLU A 162 -4.12 7.36 17.09
C GLU A 162 -3.94 7.11 18.60
N SER A 163 -2.89 6.40 19.01
CA SER A 163 -2.55 6.19 20.43
C SER A 163 -2.14 7.49 21.10
N GLU A 164 -1.26 8.29 20.47
CA GLU A 164 -0.85 9.61 20.98
C GLU A 164 -2.05 10.53 21.15
N VAL A 165 -2.93 10.60 20.14
CA VAL A 165 -4.17 11.39 20.21
C VAL A 165 -5.08 10.87 21.32
N LEU A 166 -5.24 9.54 21.45
CA LEU A 166 -6.07 8.93 22.51
C LEU A 166 -5.55 9.27 23.90
N ASP A 167 -4.24 9.16 24.14
CA ASP A 167 -3.64 9.45 25.43
C ASP A 167 -3.80 10.93 25.84
N LEU A 168 -3.72 11.86 24.85
CA LEU A 168 -3.97 13.28 25.10
C LEU A 168 -5.47 13.60 25.31
N LEU A 169 -6.36 12.89 24.59
CA LEU A 169 -7.80 12.96 24.84
C LEU A 169 -8.18 12.51 26.24
N ARG A 170 -7.56 11.44 26.75
CA ARG A 170 -7.77 10.93 28.13
C ARG A 170 -7.32 11.94 29.18
N ARG A 171 -6.30 12.73 28.88
CA ARG A 171 -5.84 13.84 29.75
C ARG A 171 -6.75 15.08 29.68
N GLY A 172 -7.83 15.03 28.90
CA GLY A 172 -8.80 16.12 28.79
C GLY A 172 -8.42 17.25 27.83
N LEU A 173 -7.31 17.14 27.07
CA LEU A 173 -6.84 18.21 26.20
C LEU A 173 -7.82 18.52 25.07
N ALA A 174 -7.99 19.79 24.77
CA ALA A 174 -8.79 20.26 23.62
C ALA A 174 -8.06 19.99 22.29
N THR A 175 -8.82 20.01 21.17
CA THR A 175 -8.25 19.74 19.82
C THR A 175 -7.10 20.65 19.48
N ALA A 176 -7.15 21.93 19.87
CA ALA A 176 -6.08 22.90 19.61
C ALA A 176 -4.81 22.55 20.40
N GLU A 177 -4.93 22.21 21.66
CA GLU A 177 -3.80 21.80 22.53
C GLU A 177 -3.14 20.51 22.05
N ILE A 178 -3.96 19.53 21.56
CA ILE A 178 -3.46 18.31 20.93
C ILE A 178 -2.68 18.64 19.66
N ALA A 179 -3.20 19.55 18.85
CA ALA A 179 -2.57 19.98 17.59
C ALA A 179 -1.19 20.59 17.85
N GLU A 180 -1.10 21.51 18.81
CA GLU A 180 0.16 22.14 19.20
C GLU A 180 1.17 21.11 19.76
N ARG A 181 0.71 20.23 20.66
CA ARG A 181 1.59 19.25 21.30
C ARG A 181 2.11 18.18 20.36
N LEU A 182 1.37 17.86 19.32
CA LEU A 182 1.74 16.86 18.31
C LEU A 182 2.34 17.47 17.04
N ASP A 183 2.49 18.79 16.98
CA ASP A 183 2.98 19.54 15.82
C ASP A 183 2.21 19.21 14.52
N ILE A 184 0.88 19.24 14.60
CA ILE A 184 -0.03 19.00 13.46
C ILE A 184 -1.20 19.98 13.45
N SER A 185 -1.87 20.10 12.31
CA SER A 185 -3.03 20.99 12.22
C SER A 185 -4.23 20.47 13.05
N PRO A 186 -5.09 21.38 13.58
CA PRO A 186 -6.35 21.00 14.24
C PRO A 186 -7.27 20.16 13.35
N VAL A 187 -7.20 20.33 12.02
CA VAL A 187 -7.95 19.54 11.03
C VAL A 187 -7.43 18.10 11.06
N THR A 188 -6.11 17.91 11.12
CA THR A 188 -5.48 16.59 11.22
C THR A 188 -5.87 15.88 12.51
N VAL A 189 -5.89 16.59 13.65
CA VAL A 189 -6.38 16.03 14.93
C VAL A 189 -7.83 15.57 14.81
N ARG A 190 -8.73 16.39 14.26
CA ARG A 190 -10.14 16.01 14.06
C ARG A 190 -10.28 14.75 13.20
N ARG A 191 -9.44 14.61 12.16
CA ARG A 191 -9.39 13.42 11.33
C ARG A 191 -8.98 12.19 12.14
N HIS A 192 -7.92 12.27 12.95
CA HIS A 192 -7.48 11.15 13.80
C HIS A 192 -8.53 10.78 14.86
N VAL A 193 -9.17 11.77 15.47
CA VAL A 193 -10.30 11.53 16.39
C VAL A 193 -11.43 10.80 15.69
N GLY A 194 -11.83 11.23 14.49
CA GLY A 194 -12.89 10.56 13.73
C GLY A 194 -12.54 9.11 13.36
N LEU A 195 -11.26 8.82 13.01
CA LEU A 195 -10.79 7.48 12.76
C LEU A 195 -10.84 6.62 14.02
N LEU A 196 -10.40 7.17 15.15
CA LEU A 196 -10.39 6.54 16.45
C LEU A 196 -11.82 6.16 16.89
N LEU A 197 -12.78 7.09 16.82
CA LEU A 197 -14.18 6.86 17.18
C LEU A 197 -14.80 5.72 16.36
N ARG A 198 -14.51 5.68 15.05
CA ARG A 198 -14.96 4.59 14.16
C ARG A 198 -14.36 3.25 14.58
N LYS A 199 -13.05 3.20 14.89
CA LYS A 199 -12.38 1.96 15.34
C LYS A 199 -12.92 1.48 16.68
N LEU A 200 -13.22 2.39 17.60
CA LEU A 200 -13.82 2.09 18.90
C LEU A 200 -15.32 1.76 18.81
N GLY A 201 -15.97 2.03 17.68
CA GLY A 201 -17.41 1.82 17.49
C GLY A 201 -18.26 2.69 18.41
N VAL A 202 -17.87 3.96 18.64
CA VAL A 202 -18.55 4.91 19.50
C VAL A 202 -18.90 6.20 18.75
N PRO A 203 -20.01 6.88 19.10
CA PRO A 203 -20.49 8.02 18.33
C PRO A 203 -19.69 9.31 18.56
N ASP A 204 -19.14 9.49 19.75
CA ASP A 204 -18.49 10.74 20.16
C ASP A 204 -17.34 10.53 21.15
N ARG A 205 -16.62 11.62 21.42
CA ARG A 205 -15.46 11.66 22.31
C ARG A 205 -15.82 11.26 23.75
N ALA A 206 -16.95 11.69 24.26
CA ALA A 206 -17.37 11.38 25.62
C ALA A 206 -17.66 9.88 25.80
N ALA A 207 -18.30 9.27 24.79
CA ALA A 207 -18.51 7.82 24.75
C ALA A 207 -17.19 7.04 24.68
N ALA A 208 -16.19 7.56 23.92
CA ALA A 208 -14.86 6.94 23.86
C ALA A 208 -14.17 6.97 25.24
N LEU A 209 -14.19 8.08 25.94
CA LEU A 209 -13.59 8.22 27.27
C LEU A 209 -14.26 7.28 28.29
N ARG A 210 -15.59 7.24 28.35
CA ARG A 210 -16.34 6.30 29.22
C ARG A 210 -16.01 4.83 28.90
N LEU A 211 -15.83 4.47 27.64
CA LEU A 211 -15.46 3.12 27.24
C LEU A 211 -14.06 2.73 27.76
N LEU A 212 -13.13 3.67 27.74
CA LEU A 212 -11.75 3.46 28.19
C LEU A 212 -11.62 3.38 29.72
N GLU A 213 -12.37 4.17 30.45
CA GLU A 213 -12.45 4.11 31.95
C GLU A 213 -12.89 2.72 32.42
N ARG A 214 -13.85 2.11 31.72
CA ARG A 214 -14.33 0.75 32.01
C ARG A 214 -13.33 -0.37 31.68
N SER A 215 -12.32 -0.08 30.91
CA SER A 215 -11.30 -1.08 30.51
C SER A 215 -10.13 -1.17 31.48
N GLU A 216 -10.06 -0.27 32.46
CA GLU A 216 -9.00 -0.20 33.47
C GLU A 216 -9.49 -0.62 34.89
N SER A 217 -10.79 -0.82 35.03
CA SER A 217 -11.39 -1.37 36.23
C SER A 217 -11.57 -2.89 36.11
#